data_f617cfe00c6960066ea281334538f161
#
_entry.id   f617cfe00c6960066ea281334538f161
#
_cell.length_a   1.000
_cell.length_b   1.000
_cell.length_c   1.000
_cell.angle_alpha   90.00
_cell.angle_beta   90.00
_cell.angle_gamma   90.00
#
_symmetry.space_group_name_H-M   'P 1'
#
loop_
_entity.id
_entity.type
_entity.pdbx_description
1 polymer ?
#
loop_
_entity_poly.entity_id
_entity_poly.type
_entity_poly.pdbx_seq_one_letter_code
_entity_poly.pdbx_strand_id
1 'polypeptide(L)'
;KPDRRQRQMCIRDSFQPSQFKVRIERKRFGNLEFYCQRVVHPGLAVTGAPAPVSRLGTLAIPGDTLNYDELVMDVIIDEDFKGYSEIYNSLEQLTLARSNQDGQVPGLDLLETDIYLSIMSSANNIIKQFKYVNAIPTSLGAINFEATVADTDIVTFPITFRIDSFEILTA
;
A
#
# COMPACT_ATOMS: atom_id res chain seq x y z
N LYS A 1 36.20 22.41 -19.47
CA LYS A 1 35.97 21.10 -18.79
C LYS A 1 34.72 21.25 -17.95
N PRO A 2 33.63 20.53 -18.23
CA PRO A 2 32.45 20.59 -17.38
C PRO A 2 32.79 20.05 -15.99
N ASP A 3 32.36 20.81 -15.00
CA ASP A 3 32.74 20.67 -13.62
C ASP A 3 32.29 19.30 -13.08
N ARG A 4 33.20 18.53 -12.52
CA ARG A 4 33.00 17.20 -11.95
C ARG A 4 31.97 17.21 -10.81
N ARG A 5 31.75 18.39 -10.21
CA ARG A 5 30.76 18.58 -9.14
C ARG A 5 29.31 18.54 -9.63
N GLN A 6 29.03 18.99 -10.85
CA GLN A 6 27.68 18.95 -11.43
C GLN A 6 27.22 17.51 -11.74
N ARG A 7 28.15 16.61 -12.13
CA ARG A 7 27.80 15.18 -12.38
C ARG A 7 27.48 14.40 -11.11
N GLN A 8 28.08 14.78 -10.00
CA GLN A 8 27.85 14.14 -8.69
C GLN A 8 26.53 14.62 -8.04
N MET A 9 26.08 15.83 -8.34
CA MET A 9 24.84 16.40 -7.84
C MET A 9 23.61 15.70 -8.46
N CYS A 10 23.62 15.43 -9.78
CA CYS A 10 22.51 14.78 -10.47
C CYS A 10 22.31 13.28 -10.11
N ILE A 11 23.34 12.61 -9.60
CA ILE A 11 23.25 11.19 -9.23
C ILE A 11 22.75 11.00 -7.79
N ARG A 12 22.91 12.01 -6.93
CA ARG A 12 22.49 11.95 -5.53
C ARG A 12 21.05 12.36 -5.27
N ASP A 13 20.43 13.09 -6.19
CA ASP A 13 19.11 13.70 -5.96
C ASP A 13 17.94 12.92 -6.56
N SER A 14 18.19 11.88 -7.38
CA SER A 14 17.13 11.07 -7.94
C SER A 14 16.85 9.83 -7.09
N PHE A 15 15.63 9.72 -6.63
CA PHE A 15 15.10 8.54 -5.98
C PHE A 15 15.16 7.32 -6.92
N GLN A 16 15.68 6.19 -6.41
CA GLN A 16 15.66 4.91 -7.14
C GLN A 16 14.43 4.10 -6.69
N PRO A 17 13.40 3.97 -7.55
CA PRO A 17 12.13 3.33 -7.16
C PRO A 17 12.24 1.82 -6.91
N SER A 18 13.37 1.20 -7.26
CA SER A 18 13.61 -0.24 -7.09
C SER A 18 14.10 -0.64 -5.69
N GLN A 19 14.47 0.33 -4.85
CA GLN A 19 15.02 0.06 -3.52
C GLN A 19 14.02 0.41 -2.44
N PHE A 20 13.13 -0.52 -2.17
CA PHE A 20 12.16 -0.40 -1.07
C PHE A 20 12.04 -1.73 -0.33
N LYS A 21 11.58 -1.65 0.90
CA LYS A 21 11.24 -2.80 1.74
C LYS A 21 9.89 -2.55 2.40
N VAL A 22 9.00 -3.51 2.25
CA VAL A 22 7.72 -3.53 2.95
C VAL A 22 7.86 -4.38 4.20
N ARG A 23 7.32 -3.90 5.31
CA ARG A 23 7.19 -4.64 6.56
C ARG A 23 5.75 -4.54 7.02
N ILE A 24 5.12 -5.68 7.21
CA ILE A 24 3.76 -5.81 7.72
C ILE A 24 3.85 -6.34 9.15
N GLU A 25 2.93 -5.99 10.00
CA GLU A 25 2.92 -6.51 11.37
C GLU A 25 2.72 -8.03 11.35
N ARG A 26 3.73 -8.76 11.85
CA ARG A 26 3.85 -10.24 11.75
C ARG A 26 2.75 -11.03 12.43
N LYS A 27 1.97 -10.42 13.28
CA LYS A 27 0.90 -11.12 14.00
C LYS A 27 -0.16 -11.73 13.09
N ARG A 28 -0.32 -11.18 11.87
CA ARG A 28 -1.34 -11.60 10.92
C ARG A 28 -0.81 -12.07 9.59
N PHE A 29 0.15 -11.35 9.01
CA PHE A 29 0.63 -11.55 7.65
C PHE A 29 2.13 -11.81 7.64
N GLY A 30 2.55 -12.88 8.31
CA GLY A 30 3.97 -13.20 8.46
C GLY A 30 4.70 -13.52 7.16
N ASN A 31 3.98 -13.99 6.15
CA ASN A 31 4.57 -14.42 4.89
C ASN A 31 4.55 -13.33 3.81
N LEU A 32 3.74 -12.29 3.94
CA LEU A 32 3.64 -11.22 2.94
C LEU A 32 4.84 -10.25 2.94
N GLU A 33 5.55 -10.13 4.06
CA GLU A 33 6.64 -9.16 4.21
C GLU A 33 7.77 -9.35 3.18
N PHE A 34 8.04 -10.59 2.78
CA PHE A 34 9.22 -10.94 1.98
C PHE A 34 8.97 -10.96 0.47
N TYR A 35 7.73 -11.00 0.03
CA TYR A 35 7.37 -11.28 -1.36
C TYR A 35 6.75 -10.10 -2.10
N CYS A 36 6.79 -8.90 -1.56
CA CYS A 36 6.25 -7.72 -2.22
C CYS A 36 7.18 -7.24 -3.34
N GLN A 37 6.70 -7.30 -4.58
CA GLN A 37 7.45 -6.90 -5.77
C GLN A 37 7.17 -5.43 -6.16
N ARG A 38 5.95 -4.97 -5.94
CA ARG A 38 5.50 -3.63 -6.32
C ARG A 38 4.59 -3.05 -5.25
N VAL A 39 4.76 -1.76 -4.97
CA VAL A 39 3.86 -0.99 -4.10
C VAL A 39 3.44 0.27 -4.82
N VAL A 40 2.15 0.52 -4.86
CA VAL A 40 1.58 1.78 -5.31
C VAL A 40 1.20 2.60 -4.09
N HIS A 41 1.98 3.65 -3.81
CA HIS A 41 1.71 4.55 -2.69
C HIS A 41 0.38 5.29 -2.93
N PRO A 42 -0.52 5.35 -1.93
CA PRO A 42 -1.82 6.00 -2.06
C PRO A 42 -1.70 7.50 -2.31
N GLY A 43 -2.54 8.02 -3.18
CA GLY A 43 -2.70 9.45 -3.38
C GLY A 43 -3.42 10.11 -2.21
N LEU A 44 -3.35 11.44 -2.18
CA LEU A 44 -4.00 12.26 -1.17
C LEU A 44 -4.79 13.37 -1.88
N ALA A 45 -6.07 13.44 -1.57
CA ALA A 45 -6.95 14.46 -2.14
C ALA A 45 -7.70 15.23 -1.06
N VAL A 46 -7.84 16.54 -1.25
CA VAL A 46 -8.69 17.40 -0.44
C VAL A 46 -10.01 17.62 -1.18
N THR A 47 -11.13 17.29 -0.54
CA THR A 47 -12.43 17.53 -1.12
C THR A 47 -12.79 18.99 -0.98
N GLY A 48 -12.86 19.72 -2.13
CA GLY A 48 -13.32 21.11 -2.15
C GLY A 48 -14.83 21.20 -2.17
N ALA A 49 -15.39 22.16 -1.45
CA ALA A 49 -16.81 22.49 -1.52
C ALA A 49 -17.03 23.63 -2.52
N PRO A 50 -17.93 23.49 -3.54
CA PRO A 50 -18.26 24.58 -4.43
C PRO A 50 -19.16 25.59 -3.68
N ALA A 51 -18.71 26.82 -3.53
CA ALA A 51 -19.54 27.89 -3.00
C ALA A 51 -20.12 28.74 -4.15
N PRO A 52 -21.45 28.92 -4.23
CA PRO A 52 -22.05 29.77 -5.23
C PRO A 52 -21.74 31.25 -4.91
N VAL A 53 -21.14 31.95 -5.87
CA VAL A 53 -20.87 33.39 -5.75
C VAL A 53 -21.75 34.14 -6.74
N SER A 54 -22.46 35.14 -6.23
CA SER A 54 -23.34 36.00 -7.04
C SER A 54 -22.52 36.70 -8.14
N ARG A 55 -22.89 36.49 -9.40
CA ARG A 55 -22.34 37.06 -10.65
C ARG A 55 -21.04 36.44 -11.17
N LEU A 56 -20.32 35.58 -10.45
CA LEU A 56 -19.02 35.03 -10.87
C LEU A 56 -19.01 33.50 -11.03
N GLY A 57 -20.14 32.81 -10.84
CA GLY A 57 -20.22 31.36 -10.90
C GLY A 57 -19.89 30.69 -9.57
N THR A 58 -19.17 29.60 -9.60
CA THR A 58 -18.80 28.81 -8.41
C THR A 58 -17.35 29.10 -8.04
N LEU A 59 -17.11 29.45 -6.77
CA LEU A 59 -15.78 29.53 -6.19
C LEU A 59 -15.45 28.19 -5.52
N ALA A 60 -14.30 27.61 -5.86
CA ALA A 60 -13.82 26.42 -5.18
C ALA A 60 -13.19 26.83 -3.83
N ILE A 61 -13.83 26.43 -2.74
CA ILE A 61 -13.29 26.59 -1.39
C ILE A 61 -12.60 25.27 -1.01
N PRO A 62 -11.33 25.29 -0.51
CA PRO A 62 -10.69 24.09 -0.01
C PRO A 62 -11.52 23.49 1.13
N GLY A 63 -11.79 22.21 1.07
CA GLY A 63 -12.52 21.49 2.11
C GLY A 63 -11.63 21.11 3.29
N ASP A 64 -12.24 20.66 4.36
CA ASP A 64 -11.57 20.26 5.61
C ASP A 64 -11.27 18.75 5.66
N THR A 65 -11.63 18.01 4.62
CA THR A 65 -11.53 16.55 4.63
C THR A 65 -10.42 16.08 3.69
N LEU A 66 -9.48 15.31 4.25
CA LEU A 66 -8.46 14.58 3.52
C LEU A 66 -8.99 13.18 3.17
N ASN A 67 -8.95 12.85 1.90
CA ASN A 67 -9.27 11.52 1.42
C ASN A 67 -7.97 10.83 0.99
N TYR A 68 -7.79 9.62 1.49
CA TYR A 68 -6.68 8.75 1.15
C TYR A 68 -7.15 7.71 0.14
N ASP A 69 -6.37 7.52 -0.92
CA ASP A 69 -6.59 6.45 -1.86
C ASP A 69 -6.18 5.10 -1.25
N GLU A 70 -6.46 4.03 -1.95
CA GLU A 70 -6.11 2.68 -1.51
C GLU A 70 -4.63 2.38 -1.76
N LEU A 71 -4.04 1.60 -0.85
CA LEU A 71 -2.69 1.07 -1.00
C LEU A 71 -2.74 -0.23 -1.80
N VAL A 72 -2.10 -0.27 -2.95
CA VAL A 72 -2.04 -1.48 -3.80
C VAL A 72 -0.65 -2.07 -3.75
N MET A 73 -0.57 -3.38 -3.51
CA MET A 73 0.69 -4.13 -3.49
C MET A 73 0.58 -5.37 -4.37
N ASP A 74 1.61 -5.61 -5.20
CA ASP A 74 1.76 -6.85 -5.95
C ASP A 74 2.71 -7.78 -5.19
N VAL A 75 2.22 -8.94 -4.82
CA VAL A 75 2.96 -9.93 -4.03
C VAL A 75 3.22 -11.16 -4.88
N ILE A 76 4.45 -11.70 -4.79
CA ILE A 76 4.83 -12.93 -5.45
C ILE A 76 4.12 -14.10 -4.76
N ILE A 77 3.62 -15.04 -5.55
CA ILE A 77 3.01 -16.26 -5.05
C ILE A 77 4.11 -17.24 -4.62
N ASP A 78 4.00 -17.70 -3.38
CA ASP A 78 4.80 -18.80 -2.85
C ASP A 78 4.23 -20.15 -3.33
N GLU A 79 5.07 -21.18 -3.50
CA GLU A 79 4.64 -22.55 -3.91
C GLU A 79 3.55 -23.12 -3.00
N ASP A 80 3.58 -22.78 -1.72
CA ASP A 80 2.60 -23.22 -0.72
C ASP A 80 1.33 -22.36 -0.67
N PHE A 81 1.22 -21.26 -1.44
CA PHE A 81 0.12 -20.30 -1.42
C PHE A 81 -0.20 -19.73 -0.02
N LYS A 82 0.77 -19.69 0.89
CA LYS A 82 0.55 -19.24 2.27
C LYS A 82 0.12 -17.78 2.35
N GLY A 83 0.82 -16.89 1.64
CA GLY A 83 0.48 -15.47 1.60
C GLY A 83 -0.92 -15.21 1.04
N TYR A 84 -1.30 -15.91 -0.02
CA TYR A 84 -2.63 -15.83 -0.61
C TYR A 84 -3.72 -16.31 0.38
N SER A 85 -3.48 -17.45 1.03
CA SER A 85 -4.42 -18.02 2.01
C SER A 85 -4.63 -17.13 3.23
N GLU A 86 -3.57 -16.44 3.70
CA GLU A 86 -3.67 -15.50 4.82
C GLU A 86 -4.60 -14.33 4.50
N ILE A 87 -4.47 -13.74 3.31
CA ILE A 87 -5.36 -12.65 2.86
C ILE A 87 -6.78 -13.15 2.62
N TYR A 88 -6.93 -14.31 1.97
CA TYR A 88 -8.24 -14.91 1.73
C TYR A 88 -9.00 -15.14 3.04
N ASN A 89 -8.36 -15.78 4.03
CA ASN A 89 -8.94 -16.01 5.34
C ASN A 89 -9.29 -14.69 6.07
N SER A 90 -8.50 -13.65 5.90
CA SER A 90 -8.78 -12.33 6.48
C SER A 90 -10.02 -11.70 5.86
N LEU A 91 -10.17 -11.77 4.54
CA LEU A 91 -11.35 -11.28 3.82
C LEU A 91 -12.60 -12.08 4.19
N GLU A 92 -12.48 -13.42 4.33
CA GLU A 92 -13.58 -14.27 4.77
C GLU A 92 -14.03 -13.92 6.20
N GLN A 93 -13.09 -13.73 7.13
CA GLN A 93 -13.38 -13.31 8.50
C GLN A 93 -14.08 -11.94 8.56
N LEU A 94 -13.68 -10.97 7.72
CA LEU A 94 -14.35 -9.69 7.59
C LEU A 94 -15.83 -9.85 7.19
N THR A 95 -16.10 -10.79 6.29
CA THR A 95 -17.45 -11.04 5.80
C THR A 95 -18.30 -11.80 6.82
N LEU A 96 -17.74 -12.82 7.47
CA LEU A 96 -18.41 -13.62 8.49
C LEU A 96 -18.69 -12.80 9.76
N ALA A 97 -17.82 -11.89 10.15
CA ALA A 97 -18.05 -11.01 11.30
C ALA A 97 -19.29 -10.13 11.14
N ARG A 98 -19.66 -9.78 9.90
CA ARG A 98 -20.92 -9.07 9.60
C ARG A 98 -22.15 -9.94 9.62
N SER A 99 -21.99 -11.27 9.42
CA SER A 99 -23.09 -12.21 9.34
C SER A 99 -23.54 -12.77 10.69
N ASN A 100 -22.70 -12.75 11.71
CA ASN A 100 -23.04 -13.23 13.03
C ASN A 100 -23.95 -12.22 13.76
N GLN A 101 -25.25 -12.52 13.79
CA GLN A 101 -26.30 -11.74 14.47
C GLN A 101 -26.19 -11.76 16.02
N ASP A 102 -25.23 -12.45 16.59
CA ASP A 102 -25.10 -12.64 18.05
C ASP A 102 -24.34 -11.49 18.78
N GLY A 103 -24.19 -10.31 18.16
CA GLY A 103 -23.73 -9.10 18.85
C GLY A 103 -22.26 -9.08 19.29
N GLN A 104 -21.52 -10.16 19.11
CA GLN A 104 -20.06 -10.17 19.23
C GLN A 104 -19.43 -10.03 17.84
N VAL A 105 -19.39 -8.80 17.35
CA VAL A 105 -18.46 -8.44 16.28
C VAL A 105 -17.06 -8.66 16.88
N PRO A 106 -16.24 -9.60 16.36
CA PRO A 106 -14.81 -9.59 16.69
C PRO A 106 -14.34 -8.17 16.41
N GLY A 107 -13.75 -7.52 17.41
CA GLY A 107 -13.47 -6.09 17.31
C GLY A 107 -12.74 -5.82 16.00
N LEU A 108 -13.13 -4.77 15.31
CA LEU A 108 -12.50 -4.30 14.07
C LEU A 108 -10.99 -4.20 14.26
N ASP A 109 -10.55 -3.88 15.47
CA ASP A 109 -9.15 -3.86 15.94
C ASP A 109 -8.36 -5.16 15.68
N LEU A 110 -9.05 -6.29 15.53
CA LEU A 110 -8.41 -7.56 15.20
C LEU A 110 -8.09 -7.70 13.71
N LEU A 111 -8.63 -6.86 12.85
CA LEU A 111 -8.49 -6.92 11.39
C LEU A 111 -7.57 -5.81 10.84
N GLU A 112 -7.27 -4.84 11.67
CA GLU A 112 -6.38 -3.73 11.35
C GLU A 112 -4.92 -4.14 11.55
N THR A 113 -4.07 -3.72 10.62
CA THR A 113 -2.62 -3.95 10.70
C THR A 113 -1.86 -2.70 10.26
N ASP A 114 -0.70 -2.48 10.85
CA ASP A 114 0.19 -1.41 10.42
C ASP A 114 1.14 -1.93 9.35
N ILE A 115 1.27 -1.18 8.26
CA ILE A 115 2.20 -1.48 7.17
C ILE A 115 3.26 -0.40 7.10
N TYR A 116 4.52 -0.82 7.01
CA TYR A 116 5.66 0.08 6.91
C TYR A 116 6.32 -0.09 5.54
N LEU A 117 6.41 0.98 4.77
CA LEU A 117 7.18 1.05 3.53
C LEU A 117 8.46 1.84 3.78
N SER A 118 9.59 1.16 3.78
CA SER A 118 10.91 1.75 3.95
C SER A 118 11.54 1.98 2.58
N ILE A 119 11.92 3.21 2.32
CA ILE A 119 12.65 3.61 1.12
C ILE A 119 14.14 3.62 1.45
N MET A 120 14.93 2.93 0.64
CA MET A 120 16.36 2.78 0.86
C MET A 120 17.18 3.55 -0.17
N SER A 121 18.40 3.93 0.22
CA SER A 121 19.42 4.47 -0.67
C SER A 121 20.12 3.36 -1.44
N SER A 122 20.92 3.73 -2.46
CA SER A 122 21.80 2.80 -3.19
C SER A 122 22.79 2.02 -2.29
N ALA A 123 22.97 2.44 -1.05
CA ALA A 123 23.77 1.77 -0.04
C ALA A 123 22.93 0.94 0.95
N ASN A 124 21.65 0.66 0.64
CA ASN A 124 20.69 -0.06 1.49
C ASN A 124 20.42 0.59 2.86
N ASN A 125 20.69 1.89 3.00
CA ASN A 125 20.31 2.62 4.20
C ASN A 125 18.90 3.19 4.04
N ILE A 126 18.08 3.10 5.08
CA ILE A 126 16.73 3.65 5.09
C ILE A 126 16.83 5.19 5.08
N ILE A 127 16.22 5.83 4.08
CA ILE A 127 16.17 7.30 3.95
C ILE A 127 14.87 7.83 4.55
N LYS A 128 13.76 7.18 4.20
CA LYS A 128 12.40 7.55 4.61
C LYS A 128 11.59 6.30 4.87
N GLN A 129 10.64 6.40 5.77
CA GLN A 129 9.70 5.35 6.06
C GLN A 129 8.28 5.91 6.07
N PHE A 130 7.39 5.24 5.37
CA PHE A 130 5.95 5.52 5.42
C PHE A 130 5.30 4.48 6.33
N LYS A 131 4.56 4.95 7.32
CA LYS A 131 3.72 4.10 8.15
C LYS A 131 2.28 4.28 7.70
N TYR A 132 1.65 3.22 7.24
CA TYR A 132 0.22 3.17 6.94
C TYR A 132 -0.50 2.63 8.16
N VAL A 133 -1.44 3.42 8.67
CA VAL A 133 -2.16 3.14 9.92
C VAL A 133 -3.47 2.45 9.59
N ASN A 134 -3.79 1.40 10.33
CA ASN A 134 -5.04 0.67 10.25
C ASN A 134 -5.35 0.15 8.83
N ALA A 135 -4.37 -0.50 8.21
CA ALA A 135 -4.55 -1.10 6.90
C ALA A 135 -5.43 -2.36 6.99
N ILE A 136 -6.54 -2.36 6.25
CA ILE A 136 -7.48 -3.48 6.17
C ILE A 136 -7.49 -3.98 4.73
N PRO A 137 -7.29 -5.27 4.46
CA PRO A 137 -7.39 -5.80 3.12
C PRO A 137 -8.83 -5.70 2.62
N THR A 138 -9.03 -5.12 1.44
CA THR A 138 -10.35 -4.92 0.82
C THR A 138 -10.56 -5.76 -0.41
N SER A 139 -9.49 -6.06 -1.14
CA SER A 139 -9.56 -6.79 -2.40
C SER A 139 -8.35 -7.69 -2.59
N LEU A 140 -8.62 -8.86 -3.15
CA LEU A 140 -7.64 -9.82 -3.60
C LEU A 140 -7.82 -9.99 -5.11
N GLY A 141 -6.78 -9.68 -5.88
CA GLY A 141 -6.86 -9.69 -7.34
C GLY A 141 -6.78 -11.09 -7.94
N ALA A 142 -7.09 -11.17 -9.22
CA ALA A 142 -7.06 -12.41 -9.98
C ALA A 142 -5.62 -12.88 -10.23
N ILE A 143 -5.43 -14.20 -10.24
CA ILE A 143 -4.21 -14.87 -10.63
C ILE A 143 -4.42 -15.50 -12.00
N ASN A 144 -3.51 -15.24 -12.93
CA ASN A 144 -3.55 -15.85 -14.25
C ASN A 144 -2.64 -17.09 -14.28
N PHE A 145 -3.19 -18.23 -14.67
CA PHE A 145 -2.45 -19.46 -14.89
C PHE A 145 -2.46 -19.79 -16.38
N GLU A 146 -1.30 -19.81 -17.02
CA GLU A 146 -1.14 -20.19 -18.42
C GLU A 146 -0.15 -21.36 -18.55
N ALA A 147 -0.61 -22.46 -19.14
CA ALA A 147 0.22 -23.65 -19.35
C ALA A 147 1.18 -23.54 -20.56
N THR A 148 1.00 -22.51 -21.41
CA THR A 148 1.75 -22.33 -22.67
C THR A 148 2.97 -21.42 -22.55
N VAL A 149 3.22 -20.83 -21.41
CA VAL A 149 4.39 -19.97 -21.19
C VAL A 149 5.65 -20.82 -21.11
N ALA A 150 6.55 -20.63 -22.06
CA ALA A 150 7.80 -21.39 -22.17
C ALA A 150 8.89 -20.91 -21.19
N ASP A 151 8.65 -19.80 -20.48
CA ASP A 151 9.60 -19.20 -19.54
C ASP A 151 9.01 -19.16 -18.13
N THR A 152 9.89 -19.21 -17.13
CA THR A 152 9.50 -19.23 -15.72
C THR A 152 9.14 -17.82 -15.27
N ASP A 153 7.98 -17.32 -15.68
CA ASP A 153 7.48 -16.04 -15.20
C ASP A 153 7.09 -16.11 -13.73
N ILE A 154 7.52 -15.08 -12.99
CA ILE A 154 7.12 -14.93 -11.58
C ILE A 154 5.65 -14.53 -11.53
N VAL A 155 4.82 -15.38 -10.96
CA VAL A 155 3.39 -15.11 -10.80
C VAL A 155 3.18 -14.22 -9.58
N THR A 156 2.46 -13.11 -9.78
CA THR A 156 2.11 -12.16 -8.72
C THR A 156 0.60 -12.01 -8.62
N PHE A 157 0.13 -11.62 -7.45
CA PHE A 157 -1.26 -11.25 -7.25
C PHE A 157 -1.35 -9.87 -6.58
N PRO A 158 -2.27 -9.02 -7.05
CA PRO A 158 -2.47 -7.71 -6.45
C PRO A 158 -3.35 -7.81 -5.21
N ILE A 159 -2.95 -7.11 -4.16
CA ILE A 159 -3.72 -6.92 -2.93
C ILE A 159 -3.99 -5.43 -2.76
N THR A 160 -5.23 -5.11 -2.42
CA THR A 160 -5.62 -3.74 -2.12
C THR A 160 -5.94 -3.61 -0.64
N PHE A 161 -5.35 -2.61 0.00
CA PHE A 161 -5.62 -2.25 1.38
C PHE A 161 -6.26 -0.87 1.46
N ARG A 162 -7.31 -0.76 2.21
CA ARG A 162 -7.83 0.50 2.69
C ARG A 162 -7.03 0.93 3.91
N ILE A 163 -6.67 2.19 3.97
CA ILE A 163 -5.93 2.79 5.09
C ILE A 163 -6.73 3.97 5.67
N ASP A 164 -6.54 4.24 6.94
CA ASP A 164 -7.13 5.41 7.58
C ASP A 164 -6.28 6.65 7.34
N SER A 165 -4.96 6.49 7.46
CA SER A 165 -3.99 7.56 7.24
C SER A 165 -2.59 7.00 6.98
N PHE A 166 -1.68 7.85 6.54
CA PHE A 166 -0.27 7.51 6.52
C PHE A 166 0.58 8.61 7.16
N GLU A 167 1.67 8.20 7.78
CA GLU A 167 2.65 9.07 8.41
C GLU A 167 4.01 8.94 7.73
N ILE A 168 4.73 10.05 7.60
CA ILE A 168 6.08 10.05 7.04
C ILE A 168 7.06 10.13 8.20
N LEU A 169 7.78 9.03 8.44
CA LEU A 169 8.80 8.94 9.45
C LEU A 169 10.18 9.25 8.83
N THR A 170 10.97 10.06 9.53
CA THR A 170 12.37 10.27 9.14
C THR A 170 13.22 9.27 9.90
N ALA A 171 14.10 8.57 9.19
CA ALA A 171 15.04 7.62 9.78
C ALA A 171 16.16 8.36 10.51
#